data_dd1e18c0cdd640d55275fbcecd6da905
#
_entry.id   dd1e18c0cdd640d55275fbcecd6da905
#
_cell.length_a   1.000
_cell.length_b   1.000
_cell.length_c   1.000
_cell.angle_alpha   90.00
_cell.angle_beta   90.00
_cell.angle_gamma   90.00
#
_symmetry.space_group_name_H-M   'P 1'
#
loop_
_entity.id
_entity.type
_entity.pdbx_description
1 polymer ?
#
loop_
_entity_poly.entity_id
_entity_poly.type
_entity_poly.pdbx_seq_one_letter_code
_entity_poly.pdbx_strand_id
1 'polypeptide(L)'
;MSALALDLDAVLADTRPLWNDWVEDAARRARVELDLPADRTEAAAVLDERLGDWRPLLERFAADRGPVHFRPRAETSAQLRRLQDAGVRIGVFTDAPRELADVALAHVGVARRVVVVGTLGEVLQELGDGATVVHSRAELAALR
;
A
#
# COMPACT_ATOMS: atom_id res chain seq x y z
N MET A 1 -4.83 2.70 23.22
CA MET A 1 -4.24 2.81 21.87
C MET A 1 -4.97 3.92 21.15
N SER A 2 -4.24 4.92 20.67
CA SER A 2 -4.80 6.09 19.98
C SER A 2 -4.52 6.10 18.48
N ALA A 3 -3.54 5.33 18.02
CA ALA A 3 -3.16 5.28 16.63
C ALA A 3 -2.58 3.92 16.24
N LEU A 4 -2.72 3.58 14.98
CA LEU A 4 -2.37 2.28 14.44
C LEU A 4 -1.67 2.47 13.09
N ALA A 5 -0.49 1.88 12.93
CA ALA A 5 0.23 1.86 11.66
C ALA A 5 0.20 0.44 11.09
N LEU A 6 -0.44 0.27 9.94
CA LEU A 6 -0.64 -1.03 9.30
C LEU A 6 0.30 -1.21 8.11
N ASP A 7 0.95 -2.36 8.02
CA ASP A 7 1.67 -2.77 6.82
C ASP A 7 0.67 -3.10 5.71
N LEU A 8 0.68 -2.34 4.62
CA LEU A 8 -0.26 -2.54 3.52
C LEU A 8 -0.19 -3.97 2.98
N ASP A 9 1.00 -4.39 2.57
CA ASP A 9 1.19 -5.65 1.85
C ASP A 9 0.91 -6.88 2.70
N ALA A 10 1.22 -6.81 3.98
CA ALA A 10 1.02 -7.95 4.88
C ALA A 10 -0.39 -8.00 5.50
N VAL A 11 -1.07 -6.85 5.63
CA VAL A 11 -2.32 -6.77 6.40
C VAL A 11 -3.54 -6.55 5.51
N LEU A 12 -3.46 -5.60 4.57
CA LEU A 12 -4.63 -5.15 3.81
C LEU A 12 -4.69 -5.68 2.38
N ALA A 13 -3.61 -5.52 1.64
CA ALA A 13 -3.55 -5.88 0.23
C ALA A 13 -2.10 -6.04 -0.20
N ASP A 14 -1.72 -7.23 -0.66
CA ASP A 14 -0.37 -7.45 -1.16
C ASP A 14 -0.26 -6.88 -2.58
N THR A 15 0.47 -5.79 -2.72
CA THR A 15 0.64 -5.10 -3.99
C THR A 15 1.82 -5.61 -4.81
N ARG A 16 2.64 -6.51 -4.27
CA ARG A 16 3.86 -6.99 -4.93
C ARG A 16 3.60 -7.77 -6.21
N PRO A 17 2.60 -8.68 -6.29
CA PRO A 17 2.32 -9.37 -7.54
C PRO A 17 1.93 -8.43 -8.68
N LEU A 18 1.08 -7.44 -8.41
CA LEU A 18 0.69 -6.45 -9.42
C LEU A 18 1.89 -5.60 -9.83
N TRP A 19 2.69 -5.17 -8.86
CA TRP A 19 3.91 -4.42 -9.14
C TRP A 19 4.85 -5.19 -10.07
N ASN A 20 5.09 -6.46 -9.80
CA ASN A 20 5.95 -7.30 -10.62
C ASN A 20 5.40 -7.45 -12.05
N ASP A 21 4.09 -7.66 -12.19
CA ASP A 21 3.44 -7.74 -13.49
C ASP A 21 3.57 -6.42 -14.26
N TRP A 22 3.40 -5.29 -13.57
CA TRP A 22 3.54 -3.98 -14.20
C TRP A 22 4.97 -3.72 -14.67
N VAL A 23 5.97 -4.04 -13.84
CA VAL A 23 7.39 -3.85 -14.20
C VAL A 23 7.72 -4.65 -15.45
N GLU A 24 7.27 -5.90 -15.52
CA GLU A 24 7.47 -6.77 -16.68
C GLU A 24 6.81 -6.18 -17.93
N ASP A 25 5.57 -5.72 -17.81
CA ASP A 25 4.83 -5.09 -18.90
C ASP A 25 5.51 -3.79 -19.37
N ALA A 26 5.93 -2.94 -18.44
CA ALA A 26 6.61 -1.69 -18.74
C ALA A 26 7.94 -1.91 -19.44
N ALA A 27 8.75 -2.88 -18.98
CA ALA A 27 10.02 -3.23 -19.61
C ALA A 27 9.81 -3.69 -21.04
N ARG A 28 8.81 -4.52 -21.28
CA ARG A 28 8.47 -5.04 -22.61
C ARG A 28 8.03 -3.93 -23.54
N ARG A 29 7.16 -3.04 -23.09
CA ARG A 29 6.65 -1.91 -23.90
C ARG A 29 7.74 -0.92 -24.25
N ALA A 30 8.62 -0.61 -23.31
CA ALA A 30 9.73 0.31 -23.50
C ALA A 30 10.92 -0.33 -24.22
N ARG A 31 10.90 -1.67 -24.37
CA ARG A 31 12.00 -2.46 -24.97
C ARG A 31 13.33 -2.24 -24.26
N VAL A 32 13.28 -2.24 -22.92
CA VAL A 32 14.46 -2.12 -22.07
C VAL A 32 14.45 -3.24 -21.05
N GLU A 33 15.63 -3.59 -20.55
CA GLU A 33 15.75 -4.45 -19.39
C GLU A 33 15.72 -3.58 -18.14
N LEU A 34 14.88 -3.97 -17.19
CA LEU A 34 14.78 -3.30 -15.90
C LEU A 34 15.27 -4.26 -14.82
N ASP A 35 16.41 -3.91 -14.22
CA ASP A 35 16.94 -4.61 -13.05
C ASP A 35 16.72 -3.69 -11.85
N LEU A 36 15.60 -3.89 -11.17
CA LEU A 36 15.16 -3.00 -10.11
C LEU A 36 15.52 -3.54 -8.73
N PRO A 37 15.89 -2.65 -7.79
CA PRO A 37 16.01 -3.05 -6.38
C PRO A 37 14.71 -3.62 -5.84
N ALA A 38 14.82 -4.50 -4.85
CA ALA A 38 13.65 -5.07 -4.18
C ALA A 38 12.84 -4.01 -3.44
N ASP A 39 13.51 -3.02 -2.83
CA ASP A 39 12.83 -1.88 -2.22
C ASP A 39 12.21 -1.01 -3.32
N ARG A 40 10.92 -0.80 -3.26
CA ARG A 40 10.19 -0.09 -4.32
C ARG A 40 10.40 1.42 -4.29
N THR A 41 10.82 1.97 -3.16
CA THR A 41 11.23 3.38 -3.10
C THR A 41 12.50 3.60 -3.91
N GLU A 42 13.48 2.70 -3.76
CA GLU A 42 14.71 2.73 -4.56
C GLU A 42 14.41 2.41 -6.03
N ALA A 43 13.54 1.44 -6.28
CA ALA A 43 13.10 1.09 -7.63
C ALA A 43 12.46 2.28 -8.35
N ALA A 44 11.67 3.08 -7.66
CA ALA A 44 11.04 4.27 -8.24
C ALA A 44 12.08 5.28 -8.74
N ALA A 45 13.17 5.46 -8.03
CA ALA A 45 14.25 6.34 -8.47
C ALA A 45 14.91 5.84 -9.76
N VAL A 46 15.10 4.53 -9.89
CA VAL A 46 15.61 3.92 -11.12
C VAL A 46 14.63 4.12 -12.27
N LEU A 47 13.34 3.93 -12.03
CA LEU A 47 12.31 4.12 -13.04
C LEU A 47 12.22 5.58 -13.51
N ASP A 48 12.40 6.53 -12.60
CA ASP A 48 12.44 7.95 -12.96
C ASP A 48 13.52 8.24 -13.99
N GLU A 49 14.69 7.59 -13.87
CA GLU A 49 15.80 7.73 -14.82
C GLU A 49 15.57 6.97 -16.12
N ARG A 50 14.99 5.75 -16.03
CA ARG A 50 14.90 4.84 -17.16
C ARG A 50 13.64 5.01 -17.99
N LEU A 51 12.52 5.36 -17.38
CA LEU A 51 11.21 5.41 -18.05
C LEU A 51 10.57 6.80 -18.06
N GLY A 52 11.12 7.76 -17.35
CA GLY A 52 10.54 9.12 -17.28
C GLY A 52 9.22 9.12 -16.51
N ASP A 53 8.13 9.54 -17.17
CA ASP A 53 6.82 9.69 -16.51
C ASP A 53 6.05 8.37 -16.49
N TRP A 54 6.41 7.47 -15.58
CA TRP A 54 5.85 6.14 -15.48
C TRP A 54 4.67 6.02 -14.49
N ARG A 55 4.53 6.97 -13.57
CA ARG A 55 3.52 6.87 -12.49
C ARG A 55 2.09 6.84 -12.99
N PRO A 56 1.66 7.66 -13.96
CA PRO A 56 0.32 7.54 -14.52
C PRO A 56 0.06 6.20 -15.20
N LEU A 57 1.09 5.60 -15.79
CA LEU A 57 0.98 4.27 -16.42
C LEU A 57 0.75 3.19 -15.38
N LEU A 58 1.49 3.24 -14.27
CA LEU A 58 1.27 2.32 -13.14
C LEU A 58 -0.13 2.47 -12.57
N GLU A 59 -0.58 3.68 -12.35
CA GLU A 59 -1.93 3.94 -11.81
C GLU A 59 -3.01 3.34 -12.70
N ARG A 60 -2.92 3.53 -14.00
CA ARG A 60 -3.88 2.96 -14.96
C ARG A 60 -3.85 1.44 -14.95
N PHE A 61 -2.66 0.86 -14.97
CA PHE A 61 -2.48 -0.59 -14.91
C PHE A 61 -3.08 -1.16 -13.62
N ALA A 62 -2.81 -0.50 -12.49
CA ALA A 62 -3.33 -0.91 -11.20
C ALA A 62 -4.87 -0.83 -11.14
N ALA A 63 -5.45 0.24 -11.70
CA ALA A 63 -6.89 0.38 -11.75
C ALA A 63 -7.54 -0.73 -12.57
N ASP A 64 -6.95 -1.09 -13.71
CA ASP A 64 -7.45 -2.16 -14.58
C ASP A 64 -7.30 -3.55 -13.94
N ARG A 65 -6.21 -3.81 -13.23
CA ARG A 65 -5.89 -5.12 -12.66
C ARG A 65 -6.31 -5.27 -11.20
N GLY A 66 -6.64 -4.15 -10.55
CA GLY A 66 -7.01 -4.14 -9.13
C GLY A 66 -8.09 -5.15 -8.75
N PRO A 67 -9.21 -5.27 -9.49
CA PRO A 67 -10.27 -6.22 -9.15
C PRO A 67 -9.82 -7.68 -9.08
N VAL A 68 -8.77 -8.04 -9.82
CA VAL A 68 -8.20 -9.39 -9.79
C VAL A 68 -7.31 -9.60 -8.57
N HIS A 69 -6.53 -8.57 -8.20
CA HIS A 69 -5.53 -8.66 -7.14
C HIS A 69 -6.06 -8.28 -5.76
N PHE A 70 -6.97 -7.30 -5.69
CA PHE A 70 -7.37 -6.69 -4.42
C PHE A 70 -8.86 -6.91 -4.17
N ARG A 71 -9.17 -7.59 -3.07
CA ARG A 71 -10.56 -7.87 -2.68
C ARG A 71 -10.79 -7.47 -1.23
N PRO A 72 -11.93 -6.82 -0.94
CA PRO A 72 -12.30 -6.50 0.43
C PRO A 72 -12.37 -7.77 1.29
N ARG A 73 -11.96 -7.65 2.54
CA ARG A 73 -12.11 -8.70 3.54
C ARG A 73 -13.03 -8.19 4.63
N ALA A 74 -14.18 -8.84 4.78
CA ALA A 74 -15.21 -8.40 5.71
C ALA A 74 -14.70 -8.30 7.14
N GLU A 75 -13.90 -9.26 7.59
CA GLU A 75 -13.34 -9.27 8.94
C GLU A 75 -12.38 -8.10 9.18
N THR A 76 -11.50 -7.83 8.23
CA THR A 76 -10.56 -6.72 8.31
C THR A 76 -11.31 -5.38 8.32
N SER A 77 -12.27 -5.21 7.42
CA SER A 77 -13.07 -3.98 7.34
C SER A 77 -13.85 -3.74 8.63
N ALA A 78 -14.44 -4.78 9.20
CA ALA A 78 -15.18 -4.69 10.45
C ALA A 78 -14.26 -4.29 11.61
N GLN A 79 -13.06 -4.87 11.69
CA GLN A 79 -12.09 -4.54 12.74
C GLN A 79 -11.63 -3.08 12.62
N LEU A 80 -11.34 -2.61 11.43
CA LEU A 80 -10.93 -1.21 11.23
C LEU A 80 -12.05 -0.24 11.58
N ARG A 81 -13.28 -0.58 11.23
CA ARG A 81 -14.45 0.24 11.61
C ARG A 81 -14.57 0.33 13.12
N ARG A 82 -14.47 -0.80 13.80
CA ARG A 82 -14.54 -0.86 15.26
C ARG A 82 -13.47 0.00 15.93
N LEU A 83 -12.24 -0.10 15.45
CA LEU A 83 -11.12 0.69 15.98
C LEU A 83 -11.32 2.17 15.71
N GLN A 84 -11.75 2.54 14.50
CA GLN A 84 -12.00 3.93 14.15
C GLN A 84 -13.14 4.51 15.01
N ASP A 85 -14.21 3.76 15.23
CA ASP A 85 -15.33 4.19 16.08
C ASP A 85 -14.88 4.39 17.53
N ALA A 86 -13.85 3.67 17.96
CA ALA A 86 -13.22 3.84 19.28
C ALA A 86 -12.22 5.00 19.33
N GLY A 87 -12.08 5.76 18.25
CA GLY A 87 -11.20 6.93 18.20
C GLY A 87 -9.77 6.63 17.75
N VAL A 88 -9.47 5.44 17.27
CA VAL A 88 -8.13 5.08 16.78
C VAL A 88 -7.89 5.68 15.40
N ARG A 89 -6.80 6.44 15.26
CA ARG A 89 -6.36 6.94 13.95
C ARG A 89 -5.58 5.84 13.22
N ILE A 90 -5.86 5.65 11.93
CA ILE A 90 -5.29 4.55 11.15
C ILE A 90 -4.39 5.12 10.07
N GLY A 91 -3.12 4.71 10.08
CA GLY A 91 -2.16 4.96 9.02
C GLY A 91 -1.73 3.67 8.35
N VAL A 92 -1.26 3.76 7.12
CA VAL A 92 -0.80 2.61 6.34
C VAL A 92 0.60 2.90 5.82
N PHE A 93 1.52 1.96 6.03
CA PHE A 93 2.87 2.10 5.51
C PHE A 93 3.17 1.03 4.45
N THR A 94 3.96 1.41 3.48
CA THR A 94 4.40 0.57 2.38
C THR A 94 5.55 1.24 1.64
N ASP A 95 6.38 0.45 0.96
CA ASP A 95 7.37 0.98 0.03
C ASP A 95 6.80 1.11 -1.40
N ALA A 96 5.56 0.67 -1.62
CA ALA A 96 4.91 0.81 -2.92
C ALA A 96 4.74 2.29 -3.30
N PRO A 97 4.84 2.63 -4.58
CA PRO A 97 4.48 3.97 -5.04
C PRO A 97 3.05 4.32 -4.63
N ARG A 98 2.84 5.59 -4.32
CA ARG A 98 1.56 6.08 -3.81
C ARG A 98 0.41 5.77 -4.77
N GLU A 99 0.67 5.84 -6.08
CA GLU A 99 -0.32 5.54 -7.11
C GLU A 99 -0.87 4.11 -6.97
N LEU A 100 0.01 3.15 -6.71
CA LEU A 100 -0.39 1.76 -6.49
C LEU A 100 -1.08 1.58 -5.14
N ALA A 101 -0.52 2.15 -4.09
CA ALA A 101 -1.09 2.04 -2.75
C ALA A 101 -2.52 2.59 -2.69
N ASP A 102 -2.77 3.74 -3.29
CA ASP A 102 -4.09 4.36 -3.28
C ASP A 102 -5.13 3.51 -4.02
N VAL A 103 -4.75 2.92 -5.16
CA VAL A 103 -5.63 2.01 -5.90
C VAL A 103 -5.96 0.77 -5.06
N ALA A 104 -4.95 0.18 -4.41
CA ALA A 104 -5.16 -0.99 -3.58
C ALA A 104 -6.11 -0.70 -2.41
N LEU A 105 -5.91 0.42 -1.71
CA LEU A 105 -6.77 0.82 -0.59
C LEU A 105 -8.21 1.06 -1.03
N ALA A 106 -8.40 1.66 -2.20
CA ALA A 106 -9.74 1.88 -2.75
C ALA A 106 -10.44 0.55 -3.05
N HIS A 107 -9.73 -0.40 -3.68
CA HIS A 107 -10.31 -1.70 -4.03
C HIS A 107 -10.64 -2.56 -2.81
N VAL A 108 -9.85 -2.50 -1.73
CA VAL A 108 -10.20 -3.22 -0.51
C VAL A 108 -11.17 -2.46 0.39
N GLY A 109 -11.58 -1.26 -0.01
CA GLY A 109 -12.67 -0.53 0.63
C GLY A 109 -12.31 0.18 1.93
N VAL A 110 -11.02 0.46 2.16
CA VAL A 110 -10.57 1.08 3.43
C VAL A 110 -9.98 2.48 3.25
N ALA A 111 -9.95 3.01 2.01
CA ALA A 111 -9.30 4.28 1.72
C ALA A 111 -9.78 5.43 2.62
N ARG A 112 -11.08 5.49 2.91
CA ARG A 112 -11.68 6.57 3.71
C ARG A 112 -11.31 6.50 5.19
N ARG A 113 -10.83 5.36 5.67
CA ARG A 113 -10.46 5.15 7.07
C ARG A 113 -9.01 5.48 7.36
N VAL A 114 -8.21 5.66 6.32
CA VAL A 114 -6.76 5.87 6.43
C VAL A 114 -6.47 7.35 6.37
N VAL A 115 -5.78 7.86 7.41
CA VAL A 115 -5.46 9.29 7.52
C VAL A 115 -4.09 9.63 6.92
N VAL A 116 -3.22 8.65 6.76
CA VAL A 116 -1.87 8.85 6.20
C VAL A 116 -1.39 7.57 5.52
N VAL A 117 -0.72 7.73 4.39
CA VAL A 117 -0.06 6.64 3.65
C VAL A 117 1.35 7.10 3.32
N GLY A 118 2.33 6.24 3.55
CA GLY A 118 3.72 6.54 3.23
C GLY A 118 4.65 5.46 3.73
N THR A 119 5.92 5.80 3.88
CA THR A 119 6.89 4.92 4.54
C THR A 119 6.55 4.80 6.02
N LEU A 120 7.09 3.79 6.69
CA LEU A 120 6.85 3.62 8.13
C LEU A 120 7.25 4.87 8.91
N GLY A 121 8.41 5.46 8.58
CA GLY A 121 8.87 6.68 9.24
C GLY A 121 7.91 7.85 9.07
N GLU A 122 7.40 8.06 7.86
CA GLU A 122 6.44 9.11 7.56
C GLU A 122 5.12 8.91 8.32
N VAL A 123 4.64 7.67 8.35
CA VAL A 123 3.39 7.33 9.04
C VAL A 123 3.52 7.54 10.55
N LEU A 124 4.62 7.08 11.14
CA LEU A 124 4.87 7.25 12.57
C LEU A 124 5.04 8.72 12.94
N GLN A 125 5.66 9.51 12.09
CA GLN A 125 5.79 10.95 12.30
C GLN A 125 4.42 11.62 12.37
N GLU A 126 3.52 11.25 11.47
CA GLU A 126 2.15 11.80 11.44
C GLU A 126 1.30 11.32 12.61
N LEU A 127 1.38 10.03 12.97
CA LEU A 127 0.56 9.44 14.02
C LEU A 127 1.08 9.71 15.44
N GLY A 128 2.37 9.99 15.58
CA GLY A 128 3.02 10.19 16.88
C GLY A 128 3.63 8.91 17.46
N ASP A 129 4.39 9.10 18.54
CA ASP A 129 5.23 8.05 19.12
C ASP A 129 4.45 6.90 19.77
N GLY A 130 3.19 7.12 20.09
CA GLY A 130 2.34 6.11 20.74
C GLY A 130 1.64 5.16 19.77
N ALA A 131 1.92 5.24 18.46
CA ALA A 131 1.26 4.40 17.48
C ALA A 131 1.68 2.93 17.63
N THR A 132 0.71 2.03 17.53
CA THR A 132 0.96 0.59 17.50
C THR A 132 1.21 0.16 16.05
N VAL A 133 2.33 -0.52 15.80
CA VAL A 133 2.68 -1.03 14.47
C VAL A 133 2.17 -2.44 14.32
N VAL A 134 1.47 -2.72 13.22
CA VAL A 134 0.87 -4.02 12.93
C VAL A 134 1.45 -4.58 11.63
N HIS A 135 2.04 -5.77 11.71
CA HIS A 135 2.73 -6.43 10.62
C HIS A 135 1.99 -7.63 10.03
N SER A 136 0.85 -8.00 10.60
CA SER A 136 0.09 -9.17 10.14
C SER A 136 -1.39 -9.02 10.43
N ARG A 137 -2.19 -9.80 9.69
CA ARG A 137 -3.63 -9.87 9.94
C ARG A 137 -3.95 -10.43 11.32
N ALA A 138 -3.15 -11.39 11.78
CA ALA A 138 -3.33 -11.97 13.11
C ALA A 138 -3.13 -10.93 14.20
N GLU A 139 -2.11 -10.08 14.07
CA GLU A 139 -1.89 -8.98 15.01
C GLU A 139 -3.06 -8.01 15.02
N LEU A 140 -3.58 -7.66 13.83
CA LEU A 140 -4.75 -6.78 13.72
C LEU A 140 -5.97 -7.39 14.38
N ALA A 141 -6.24 -8.66 14.14
CA ALA A 141 -7.39 -9.36 14.71
C ALA A 141 -7.32 -9.47 16.23
N ALA A 142 -6.11 -9.50 16.79
CA ALA A 142 -5.90 -9.60 18.23
C ALA A 142 -6.11 -8.30 18.99
N LEU A 143 -6.24 -7.16 18.31
CA LEU A 143 -6.43 -5.86 18.95
C LEU A 143 -7.85 -5.73 19.53
N ARG A 144 -7.92 -5.11 20.69
CA ARG A 144 -9.18 -4.92 21.42
C ARG A 144 -9.50 -3.47 21.66
#